data_e5f6334c4aa7d19259494bb423c5543f
#
_entry.id   e5f6334c4aa7d19259494bb423c5543f
#
_cell.length_a   1.000
_cell.length_b   1.000
_cell.length_c   1.000
_cell.angle_alpha   90.00
_cell.angle_beta   90.00
_cell.angle_gamma   90.00
#
_symmetry.space_group_name_H-M   'P 1'
#
loop_
_entity.id
_entity.type
_entity.pdbx_description
1 polymer ?
#
loop_
_entity_poly.entity_id
_entity_poly.type
_entity_poly.pdbx_seq_one_letter_code
_entity_poly.pdbx_strand_id
1 'polypeptide(L)'
;ALTELMTRLDSDRIPAVWVLELSSFQLETTAKLGADAAAVLNVTDDHLDRHGSMKAYAATKADIFQACPIRILNRDDSLVMGMAEEFKSGEQVLSFGLNLPDAGHYGIRNIAGECWLVRGAQSLMARKELLLAGDHNVANALAALALCEAIGLPIEPVLDALKRFKGLPHRVEWVGQRESGVDFYDDSKGTNVGATLAALQGLGRRVVLIAGGDGKGQDFTPLREAFRVHARAVVLIGRDAKKIEEQTAGEGVVFVHAKDMDDAVSQANALAQAGDAVLLSPACASMD
;
A
#
# COMPACT_ATOMS: atom_id res chain seq x y z
N ALA A 1 -4.39 16.34 -15.64
CA ALA A 1 -5.19 15.09 -15.53
C ALA A 1 -6.69 15.38 -15.38
N LEU A 2 -7.17 16.00 -14.28
CA LEU A 2 -8.62 16.24 -14.08
C LEU A 2 -9.21 17.12 -15.16
N THR A 3 -8.57 18.25 -15.48
CA THR A 3 -9.00 19.18 -16.55
C THR A 3 -9.01 18.47 -17.90
N GLU A 4 -8.04 17.63 -18.19
CA GLU A 4 -7.96 16.86 -19.43
C GLU A 4 -9.06 15.80 -19.50
N LEU A 5 -9.38 15.16 -18.38
CA LEU A 5 -10.50 14.22 -18.29
C LEU A 5 -11.85 14.94 -18.50
N MET A 6 -12.04 16.09 -17.88
CA MET A 6 -13.24 16.89 -18.04
C MET A 6 -13.46 17.39 -19.47
N THR A 7 -12.38 17.71 -20.19
CA THR A 7 -12.47 18.11 -21.61
C THR A 7 -12.77 16.97 -22.58
N ARG A 8 -12.53 15.71 -22.17
CA ARG A 8 -12.81 14.51 -22.96
C ARG A 8 -14.20 13.91 -22.71
N LEU A 9 -14.91 14.39 -21.70
CA LEU A 9 -16.25 13.90 -21.37
C LEU A 9 -17.29 14.79 -22.00
N ASP A 10 -18.15 14.20 -22.84
CA ASP A 10 -19.40 14.81 -23.24
C ASP A 10 -20.25 15.09 -21.99
N SER A 11 -20.98 16.20 -21.98
CA SER A 11 -21.81 16.65 -20.84
C SER A 11 -22.73 15.57 -20.26
N ASP A 12 -23.15 14.61 -21.09
CA ASP A 12 -24.05 13.52 -20.74
C ASP A 12 -23.36 12.28 -20.13
N ARG A 13 -22.02 12.32 -19.98
CA ARG A 13 -21.21 11.21 -19.46
C ARG A 13 -20.37 11.57 -18.22
N ILE A 14 -20.73 12.64 -17.53
CA ILE A 14 -20.04 13.01 -16.29
C ILE A 14 -20.30 11.93 -15.24
N PRO A 15 -19.26 11.30 -14.66
CA PRO A 15 -19.44 10.32 -13.59
C PRO A 15 -20.13 10.94 -12.37
N ALA A 16 -21.02 10.16 -11.73
CA ALA A 16 -21.68 10.60 -10.49
C ALA A 16 -20.67 10.72 -9.32
N VAL A 17 -19.57 9.97 -9.39
CA VAL A 17 -18.50 9.95 -8.37
C VAL A 17 -17.15 9.99 -9.05
N TRP A 18 -16.26 10.83 -8.51
CA TRP A 18 -14.86 10.92 -8.91
C TRP A 18 -13.99 10.36 -7.78
N VAL A 19 -13.18 9.37 -8.08
CA VAL A 19 -12.17 8.86 -7.16
C VAL A 19 -10.80 9.37 -7.62
N LEU A 20 -10.14 10.15 -6.76
CA LEU A 20 -8.86 10.78 -7.06
C LEU A 20 -7.78 10.23 -6.13
N GLU A 21 -6.69 9.73 -6.69
CA GLU A 21 -5.44 9.51 -5.98
C GLU A 21 -4.54 10.73 -6.19
N LEU A 22 -4.11 11.36 -5.10
CA LEU A 22 -3.32 12.58 -5.13
C LEU A 22 -1.99 12.39 -4.41
N SER A 23 -0.91 12.76 -5.08
CA SER A 23 0.42 12.84 -4.46
C SER A 23 0.55 14.08 -3.58
N SER A 24 1.51 14.09 -2.65
CA SER A 24 1.85 15.28 -1.88
C SER A 24 2.21 16.48 -2.75
N PHE A 25 2.90 16.25 -3.89
CA PHE A 25 3.24 17.32 -4.85
C PHE A 25 2.01 17.99 -5.48
N GLN A 26 0.95 17.22 -5.73
CA GLN A 26 -0.30 17.76 -6.24
C GLN A 26 -1.05 18.53 -5.16
N LEU A 27 -1.03 18.03 -3.91
CA LEU A 27 -1.65 18.70 -2.77
C LEU A 27 -0.99 20.05 -2.47
N GLU A 28 0.35 20.17 -2.52
CA GLU A 28 1.08 21.44 -2.38
C GLU A 28 0.58 22.54 -3.33
N THR A 29 0.11 22.17 -4.51
CA THR A 29 -0.35 23.11 -5.55
C THR A 29 -1.86 23.22 -5.66
N THR A 30 -2.60 22.49 -4.81
CA THR A 30 -4.06 22.45 -4.82
C THR A 30 -4.60 23.36 -3.72
N ALA A 31 -5.06 24.55 -4.06
CA ALA A 31 -5.54 25.54 -3.09
C ALA A 31 -6.81 25.09 -2.36
N LYS A 32 -7.70 24.34 -3.02
CA LYS A 32 -8.94 23.81 -2.42
C LYS A 32 -9.44 22.64 -3.26
N LEU A 33 -9.48 21.45 -2.70
CA LEU A 33 -10.07 20.28 -3.34
C LEU A 33 -11.60 20.22 -3.12
N GLY A 34 -12.06 20.41 -1.87
CA GLY A 34 -13.47 20.35 -1.53
C GLY A 34 -14.08 18.97 -1.77
N ALA A 35 -13.36 17.91 -1.43
CA ALA A 35 -13.82 16.55 -1.57
C ALA A 35 -14.97 16.26 -0.60
N ASP A 36 -15.95 15.44 -1.00
CA ASP A 36 -17.05 14.99 -0.13
C ASP A 36 -16.52 14.09 1.00
N ALA A 37 -15.52 13.28 0.70
CA ALA A 37 -14.78 12.46 1.65
C ALA A 37 -13.32 12.32 1.20
N ALA A 38 -12.39 12.21 2.15
CA ALA A 38 -10.98 11.99 1.87
C ALA A 38 -10.35 11.02 2.87
N ALA A 39 -9.34 10.29 2.43
CA ALA A 39 -8.59 9.37 3.26
C ALA A 39 -7.08 9.59 3.14
N VAL A 40 -6.36 9.48 4.26
CA VAL A 40 -4.92 9.25 4.26
C VAL A 40 -4.68 7.84 4.78
N LEU A 41 -4.09 6.99 3.95
CA LEU A 41 -3.93 5.57 4.26
C LEU A 41 -2.77 5.30 5.20
N ASN A 42 -1.64 5.98 4.98
CA ASN A 42 -0.44 5.92 5.80
C ASN A 42 0.51 7.07 5.46
N VAL A 43 1.48 7.30 6.34
CA VAL A 43 2.61 8.23 6.11
C VAL A 43 3.90 7.48 6.43
N THR A 44 4.53 6.92 5.41
CA THR A 44 5.83 6.26 5.50
C THR A 44 6.93 7.13 4.90
N ASP A 45 8.18 6.87 5.26
CA ASP A 45 9.33 7.61 4.75
C ASP A 45 9.39 7.53 3.22
N ASP A 46 9.14 8.68 2.58
CA ASP A 46 9.30 8.90 1.14
C ASP A 46 9.40 10.41 0.87
N HIS A 47 10.09 10.78 -0.19
CA HIS A 47 10.19 12.18 -0.65
C HIS A 47 10.71 13.18 0.41
N LEU A 48 11.54 12.74 1.38
CA LEU A 48 12.13 13.63 2.40
C LEU A 48 13.14 14.61 1.80
N ASP A 49 13.73 14.30 0.66
CA ASP A 49 14.53 15.24 -0.15
C ASP A 49 13.72 16.48 -0.54
N ARG A 50 12.41 16.35 -0.75
CA ARG A 50 11.49 17.44 -1.09
C ARG A 50 10.90 18.11 0.14
N HIS A 51 10.36 17.32 1.09
CA HIS A 51 9.61 17.84 2.23
C HIS A 51 10.47 18.17 3.45
N GLY A 52 11.73 17.71 3.49
CA GLY A 52 12.69 17.98 4.55
C GLY A 52 12.44 17.22 5.86
N SER A 53 11.21 16.82 6.17
CA SER A 53 10.90 16.03 7.36
C SER A 53 9.57 15.25 7.22
N MET A 54 9.45 14.17 7.99
CA MET A 54 8.19 13.40 8.08
C MET A 54 7.01 14.26 8.55
N LYS A 55 7.26 15.21 9.46
CA LYS A 55 6.22 16.13 9.94
C LYS A 55 5.71 17.05 8.83
N ALA A 56 6.60 17.61 8.02
CA ALA A 56 6.23 18.45 6.88
C ALA A 56 5.52 17.62 5.81
N TYR A 57 5.98 16.40 5.54
CA TYR A 57 5.34 15.48 4.60
C TYR A 57 3.92 15.12 5.06
N ALA A 58 3.72 14.77 6.34
CA ALA A 58 2.39 14.51 6.90
C ALA A 58 1.47 15.74 6.82
N ALA A 59 1.99 16.94 7.12
CA ALA A 59 1.23 18.18 7.00
C ALA A 59 0.74 18.43 5.57
N THR A 60 1.62 18.24 4.57
CA THR A 60 1.23 18.35 3.15
C THR A 60 0.16 17.32 2.77
N LYS A 61 0.26 16.06 3.26
CA LYS A 61 -0.80 15.06 3.02
C LYS A 61 -2.12 15.44 3.69
N ALA A 62 -2.09 16.08 4.84
CA ALA A 62 -3.28 16.54 5.55
C ALA A 62 -4.07 17.64 4.78
N ASP A 63 -3.44 18.34 3.83
CA ASP A 63 -4.11 19.30 2.96
C ASP A 63 -5.28 18.69 2.16
N ILE A 64 -5.30 17.37 1.96
CA ILE A 64 -6.43 16.66 1.34
C ILE A 64 -7.75 16.85 2.11
N PHE A 65 -7.66 17.15 3.40
CA PHE A 65 -8.80 17.36 4.28
C PHE A 65 -9.33 18.82 4.29
N GLN A 66 -8.72 19.70 3.50
CA GLN A 66 -9.20 21.09 3.40
C GLN A 66 -10.61 21.14 2.78
N ALA A 67 -11.56 21.72 3.54
CA ALA A 67 -12.98 21.78 3.16
C ALA A 67 -13.61 20.41 2.86
N CYS A 68 -13.13 19.36 3.51
CA CYS A 68 -13.63 17.99 3.43
C CYS A 68 -14.48 17.69 4.67
N PRO A 69 -15.81 17.42 4.53
CA PRO A 69 -16.67 17.19 5.67
C PRO A 69 -16.47 15.84 6.36
N ILE A 70 -15.94 14.82 5.62
CA ILE A 70 -15.75 13.48 6.17
C ILE A 70 -14.30 13.04 5.95
N ARG A 71 -13.58 12.88 7.05
CA ARG A 71 -12.16 12.45 7.07
C ARG A 71 -12.08 10.98 7.45
N ILE A 72 -11.35 10.20 6.66
CA ILE A 72 -11.09 8.78 6.92
C ILE A 72 -9.62 8.62 7.33
N LEU A 73 -9.39 8.16 8.56
CA LEU A 73 -8.08 8.08 9.20
C LEU A 73 -7.71 6.65 9.54
N ASN A 74 -6.43 6.32 9.34
CA ASN A 74 -5.87 5.04 9.76
C ASN A 74 -5.45 5.09 11.23
N ARG A 75 -6.08 4.27 12.10
CA ARG A 75 -5.74 4.18 13.53
C ARG A 75 -4.39 3.52 13.82
N ASP A 76 -3.86 2.75 12.87
CA ASP A 76 -2.58 2.05 13.02
C ASP A 76 -1.39 2.96 12.66
N ASP A 77 -1.65 4.20 12.20
CA ASP A 77 -0.63 5.19 11.85
C ASP A 77 -0.81 6.46 12.72
N SER A 78 0.15 6.71 13.60
CA SER A 78 0.09 7.83 14.54
C SER A 78 0.19 9.21 13.87
N LEU A 79 0.90 9.31 12.73
CA LEU A 79 0.97 10.55 11.97
C LEU A 79 -0.38 10.86 11.30
N VAL A 80 -1.06 9.83 10.79
CA VAL A 80 -2.41 9.99 10.24
C VAL A 80 -3.41 10.36 11.34
N MET A 81 -3.33 9.71 12.49
CA MET A 81 -4.22 10.06 13.62
C MET A 81 -3.99 11.48 14.15
N GLY A 82 -2.76 11.96 14.11
CA GLY A 82 -2.44 13.34 14.47
C GLY A 82 -3.15 14.38 13.56
N MET A 83 -3.55 14.01 12.35
CA MET A 83 -4.33 14.88 11.45
C MET A 83 -5.78 15.09 11.93
N ALA A 84 -6.21 14.34 12.97
CA ALA A 84 -7.52 14.52 13.60
C ALA A 84 -7.59 15.74 14.52
N GLU A 85 -6.48 16.25 15.01
CA GLU A 85 -6.45 17.31 16.05
C GLU A 85 -6.96 18.68 15.54
N GLU A 86 -7.07 18.88 14.24
CA GLU A 86 -7.51 20.14 13.61
C GLU A 86 -9.00 20.12 13.19
N PHE A 87 -9.88 19.48 13.99
CA PHE A 87 -11.30 19.41 13.69
C PHE A 87 -12.03 20.73 13.85
N LYS A 88 -12.86 21.04 12.85
CA LYS A 88 -13.86 22.11 12.96
C LYS A 88 -15.22 21.51 13.32
N SER A 89 -16.03 22.29 14.03
CA SER A 89 -17.40 21.89 14.36
C SER A 89 -18.20 21.55 13.09
N GLY A 90 -18.78 20.33 13.05
CA GLY A 90 -19.55 19.83 11.91
C GLY A 90 -18.80 18.87 10.98
N GLU A 91 -17.51 18.64 11.18
CA GLU A 91 -16.76 17.61 10.45
C GLU A 91 -16.95 16.24 11.13
N GLN A 92 -16.96 15.17 10.33
CA GLN A 92 -17.07 13.78 10.79
C GLN A 92 -15.75 13.04 10.57
N VAL A 93 -15.38 12.21 11.55
CA VAL A 93 -14.28 11.25 11.38
C VAL A 93 -14.81 9.83 11.32
N LEU A 94 -14.44 9.15 10.27
CA LEU A 94 -14.44 7.70 10.21
C LEU A 94 -13.00 7.24 10.37
N SER A 95 -12.78 6.14 11.05
CA SER A 95 -11.43 5.56 11.14
C SER A 95 -11.46 4.08 10.79
N PHE A 96 -10.32 3.60 10.33
CA PHE A 96 -10.09 2.18 10.06
C PHE A 96 -8.77 1.73 10.71
N GLY A 97 -8.64 0.43 10.96
CA GLY A 97 -7.42 -0.16 11.52
C GLY A 97 -7.54 -1.66 11.66
N LEU A 98 -6.42 -2.33 11.91
CA LEU A 98 -6.33 -3.80 12.08
C LEU A 98 -6.59 -4.23 13.53
N ASN A 99 -7.41 -3.48 14.24
CA ASN A 99 -7.81 -3.71 15.62
C ASN A 99 -9.33 -3.64 15.75
N LEU A 100 -9.85 -3.94 16.95
CA LEU A 100 -11.26 -3.83 17.24
C LEU A 100 -11.68 -2.35 17.20
N PRO A 101 -12.68 -1.98 16.37
CA PRO A 101 -13.09 -0.60 16.24
C PRO A 101 -14.14 -0.21 17.28
N ASP A 102 -14.21 1.09 17.59
CA ASP A 102 -15.35 1.70 18.26
C ASP A 102 -16.60 1.74 17.37
N ALA A 103 -17.76 2.06 17.96
CA ALA A 103 -19.04 2.16 17.23
C ALA A 103 -18.94 3.13 16.05
N GLY A 104 -19.36 2.69 14.87
CA GLY A 104 -19.33 3.49 13.65
C GLY A 104 -18.01 3.48 12.87
N HIS A 105 -16.94 2.95 13.44
CA HIS A 105 -15.62 2.84 12.80
C HIS A 105 -15.37 1.46 12.23
N TYR A 106 -14.38 1.33 11.35
CA TYR A 106 -14.03 0.10 10.64
C TYR A 106 -12.82 -0.59 11.27
N GLY A 107 -12.83 -1.91 11.32
CA GLY A 107 -11.72 -2.68 11.87
C GLY A 107 -11.87 -4.18 11.66
N ILE A 108 -11.12 -4.96 12.44
CA ILE A 108 -11.21 -6.41 12.42
C ILE A 108 -11.61 -6.96 13.79
N ARG A 109 -12.25 -8.14 13.76
CA ARG A 109 -12.63 -8.90 14.96
C ARG A 109 -12.45 -10.39 14.69
N ASN A 110 -11.94 -11.12 15.68
CA ASN A 110 -11.96 -12.57 15.65
C ASN A 110 -13.32 -13.07 16.16
N ILE A 111 -14.02 -13.86 15.34
CA ILE A 111 -15.30 -14.48 15.69
C ILE A 111 -15.17 -15.98 15.44
N ALA A 112 -15.23 -16.75 16.51
CA ALA A 112 -15.11 -18.22 16.48
C ALA A 112 -13.84 -18.73 15.74
N GLY A 113 -12.70 -18.02 15.93
CA GLY A 113 -11.43 -18.37 15.31
C GLY A 113 -11.21 -17.82 13.89
N GLU A 114 -12.21 -17.12 13.32
CA GLU A 114 -12.13 -16.51 12.02
C GLU A 114 -12.05 -14.98 12.12
N CYS A 115 -11.14 -14.37 11.34
CA CYS A 115 -11.00 -12.92 11.26
C CYS A 115 -12.06 -12.33 10.34
N TRP A 116 -12.80 -11.33 10.83
CA TRP A 116 -13.85 -10.63 10.11
C TRP A 116 -13.53 -9.14 9.99
N LEU A 117 -13.83 -8.56 8.85
CA LEU A 117 -13.94 -7.12 8.67
C LEU A 117 -15.27 -6.68 9.30
N VAL A 118 -15.22 -5.65 10.15
CA VAL A 118 -16.37 -5.19 10.93
C VAL A 118 -16.52 -3.67 10.88
N ARG A 119 -17.75 -3.20 11.10
CA ARG A 119 -18.07 -1.80 11.40
C ARG A 119 -18.68 -1.71 12.80
N GLY A 120 -17.91 -1.24 13.76
CA GLY A 120 -18.30 -1.33 15.18
C GLY A 120 -18.60 -2.79 15.57
N ALA A 121 -19.85 -3.04 15.98
CA ALA A 121 -20.31 -4.38 16.34
C ALA A 121 -20.77 -5.24 15.14
N GLN A 122 -21.03 -4.63 14.00
CA GLN A 122 -21.57 -5.31 12.82
C GLN A 122 -20.47 -6.05 12.04
N SER A 123 -20.63 -7.34 11.84
CA SER A 123 -19.77 -8.15 10.94
C SER A 123 -20.17 -7.90 9.48
N LEU A 124 -19.20 -7.64 8.62
CA LEU A 124 -19.40 -7.31 7.22
C LEU A 124 -19.05 -8.47 6.29
N MET A 125 -17.81 -8.94 6.36
CA MET A 125 -17.32 -10.08 5.56
C MET A 125 -16.16 -10.77 6.25
N ALA A 126 -15.97 -12.07 5.99
CA ALA A 126 -14.80 -12.77 6.48
C ALA A 126 -13.55 -12.37 5.70
N ARG A 127 -12.40 -12.21 6.40
CA ARG A 127 -11.11 -11.86 5.76
C ARG A 127 -10.75 -12.81 4.61
N LYS A 128 -11.05 -14.10 4.75
CA LYS A 128 -10.76 -15.11 3.71
C LYS A 128 -11.50 -14.92 2.40
N GLU A 129 -12.56 -14.08 2.39
CA GLU A 129 -13.28 -13.74 1.16
C GLU A 129 -12.57 -12.67 0.33
N LEU A 130 -11.56 -11.97 0.90
CA LEU A 130 -10.66 -11.11 0.13
C LEU A 130 -9.69 -11.97 -0.67
N LEU A 131 -9.61 -11.74 -1.98
CA LEU A 131 -8.69 -12.45 -2.87
C LEU A 131 -7.23 -12.02 -2.67
N LEU A 132 -7.00 -10.82 -2.16
CA LEU A 132 -5.68 -10.27 -1.90
C LEU A 132 -5.21 -10.65 -0.49
N ALA A 133 -4.02 -11.23 -0.41
CA ALA A 133 -3.37 -11.57 0.84
C ALA A 133 -2.73 -10.33 1.51
N GLY A 134 -2.48 -10.44 2.81
CA GLY A 134 -1.74 -9.45 3.59
C GLY A 134 -2.62 -8.44 4.34
N ASP A 135 -2.12 -8.00 5.48
CA ASP A 135 -2.82 -7.07 6.37
C ASP A 135 -3.03 -5.69 5.75
N HIS A 136 -2.08 -5.24 4.92
CA HIS A 136 -2.21 -3.98 4.18
C HIS A 136 -3.42 -3.98 3.23
N ASN A 137 -3.76 -5.12 2.61
CA ASN A 137 -4.95 -5.23 1.77
C ASN A 137 -6.25 -5.27 2.59
N VAL A 138 -6.22 -5.81 3.81
CA VAL A 138 -7.33 -5.70 4.74
C VAL A 138 -7.55 -4.23 5.13
N ALA A 139 -6.48 -3.50 5.47
CA ALA A 139 -6.56 -2.07 5.78
C ALA A 139 -7.09 -1.26 4.59
N ASN A 140 -6.63 -1.54 3.36
CA ASN A 140 -7.13 -0.92 2.14
C ASN A 140 -8.62 -1.19 1.91
N ALA A 141 -9.09 -2.42 2.15
CA ALA A 141 -10.51 -2.78 2.05
C ALA A 141 -11.36 -2.02 3.08
N LEU A 142 -10.89 -1.90 4.34
CA LEU A 142 -11.55 -1.13 5.38
C LEU A 142 -11.63 0.37 5.04
N ALA A 143 -10.55 0.94 4.47
CA ALA A 143 -10.54 2.32 3.99
C ALA A 143 -11.52 2.53 2.84
N ALA A 144 -11.59 1.59 1.89
CA ALA A 144 -12.54 1.65 0.77
C ALA A 144 -14.00 1.58 1.27
N LEU A 145 -14.29 0.71 2.23
CA LEU A 145 -15.61 0.64 2.88
C LEU A 145 -15.99 1.96 3.54
N ALA A 146 -15.06 2.57 4.29
CA ALA A 146 -15.28 3.85 4.95
C ALA A 146 -15.52 5.00 3.94
N LEU A 147 -14.76 5.04 2.84
CA LEU A 147 -14.94 6.03 1.76
C LEU A 147 -16.30 5.86 1.06
N CYS A 148 -16.70 4.61 0.76
CA CYS A 148 -17.97 4.32 0.11
C CYS A 148 -19.16 4.69 1.02
N GLU A 149 -19.10 4.40 2.33
CA GLU A 149 -20.11 4.84 3.29
C GLU A 149 -20.20 6.35 3.36
N ALA A 150 -19.06 7.04 3.41
CA ALA A 150 -18.99 8.49 3.52
C ALA A 150 -19.75 9.22 2.40
N ILE A 151 -19.82 8.63 1.22
CA ILE A 151 -20.57 9.18 0.07
C ILE A 151 -21.95 8.51 -0.12
N GLY A 152 -22.42 7.75 0.87
CA GLY A 152 -23.76 7.16 0.89
C GLY A 152 -23.98 5.96 -0.03
N LEU A 153 -22.92 5.26 -0.44
CA LEU A 153 -23.07 4.03 -1.22
C LEU A 153 -23.61 2.88 -0.34
N PRO A 154 -24.53 2.05 -0.87
CA PRO A 154 -25.02 0.88 -0.15
C PRO A 154 -23.90 -0.14 0.05
N ILE A 155 -23.85 -0.77 1.22
CA ILE A 155 -22.71 -1.59 1.65
C ILE A 155 -22.61 -2.89 0.87
N GLU A 156 -23.71 -3.55 0.52
CA GLU A 156 -23.74 -4.86 -0.11
C GLU A 156 -23.02 -4.89 -1.48
N PRO A 157 -23.30 -3.97 -2.42
CA PRO A 157 -22.52 -3.91 -3.67
C PRO A 157 -21.03 -3.66 -3.47
N VAL A 158 -20.64 -2.92 -2.42
CA VAL A 158 -19.23 -2.66 -2.10
C VAL A 158 -18.54 -3.94 -1.61
N LEU A 159 -19.22 -4.70 -0.72
CA LEU A 159 -18.72 -6.02 -0.27
C LEU A 159 -18.57 -7.00 -1.42
N ASP A 160 -19.56 -7.05 -2.32
CA ASP A 160 -19.48 -7.89 -3.52
C ASP A 160 -18.34 -7.48 -4.48
N ALA A 161 -18.05 -6.19 -4.59
CA ALA A 161 -16.92 -5.70 -5.36
C ALA A 161 -15.59 -6.13 -4.72
N LEU A 162 -15.44 -6.00 -3.39
CA LEU A 162 -14.25 -6.42 -2.65
C LEU A 162 -13.98 -7.93 -2.81
N LYS A 163 -15.02 -8.78 -2.75
CA LYS A 163 -14.90 -10.24 -2.96
C LYS A 163 -14.39 -10.62 -4.36
N ARG A 164 -14.64 -9.78 -5.37
CA ARG A 164 -14.21 -10.00 -6.76
C ARG A 164 -12.94 -9.28 -7.14
N PHE A 165 -12.45 -8.37 -6.30
CA PHE A 165 -11.28 -7.55 -6.59
C PHE A 165 -10.00 -8.38 -6.53
N LYS A 166 -9.34 -8.53 -7.67
CA LYS A 166 -8.12 -9.33 -7.84
C LYS A 166 -6.82 -8.56 -7.66
N GLY A 167 -6.89 -7.27 -7.35
CA GLY A 167 -5.74 -6.37 -7.26
C GLY A 167 -5.58 -5.46 -8.47
N LEU A 168 -4.58 -4.61 -8.40
CA LEU A 168 -4.17 -3.73 -9.50
C LEU A 168 -2.93 -4.30 -10.17
N PRO A 169 -2.73 -4.04 -11.48
CA PRO A 169 -1.49 -4.37 -12.15
C PRO A 169 -0.28 -3.81 -11.42
N HIS A 170 0.78 -4.61 -11.35
CA HIS A 170 2.06 -4.24 -10.75
C HIS A 170 2.02 -3.96 -9.22
N ARG A 171 1.01 -4.47 -8.50
CA ARG A 171 0.89 -4.39 -7.02
C ARG A 171 0.74 -5.79 -6.44
N VAL A 172 1.86 -6.44 -6.20
CA VAL A 172 1.96 -7.86 -5.80
C VAL A 172 1.11 -8.74 -6.74
N GLU A 173 1.11 -8.39 -8.02
CA GLU A 173 0.37 -9.08 -9.06
C GLU A 173 0.99 -10.46 -9.30
N TRP A 174 0.19 -11.52 -9.18
CA TRP A 174 0.62 -12.85 -9.57
C TRP A 174 0.70 -12.93 -11.11
N VAL A 175 1.88 -13.20 -11.63
CA VAL A 175 2.15 -13.21 -13.09
C VAL A 175 2.32 -14.62 -13.64
N GLY A 176 2.56 -15.61 -12.80
CA GLY A 176 2.68 -16.98 -13.25
C GLY A 176 3.31 -17.91 -12.22
N GLN A 177 3.32 -19.21 -12.57
CA GLN A 177 3.94 -20.26 -11.79
C GLN A 177 4.79 -21.15 -12.69
N ARG A 178 5.95 -21.55 -12.22
CA ARG A 178 6.78 -22.56 -12.87
C ARG A 178 6.34 -23.98 -12.47
N GLU A 179 6.56 -24.98 -13.33
CA GLU A 179 6.23 -26.39 -13.07
C GLU A 179 6.78 -26.93 -11.73
N SER A 180 7.92 -26.36 -11.27
CA SER A 180 8.49 -26.67 -9.96
C SER A 180 7.72 -26.12 -8.75
N GLY A 181 6.60 -25.42 -8.96
CA GLY A 181 5.80 -24.82 -7.87
C GLY A 181 6.35 -23.51 -7.32
N VAL A 182 7.14 -22.77 -8.10
CA VAL A 182 7.58 -21.40 -7.77
C VAL A 182 6.63 -20.41 -8.40
N ASP A 183 6.03 -19.53 -7.59
CA ASP A 183 5.17 -18.44 -8.05
C ASP A 183 5.97 -17.16 -8.32
N PHE A 184 5.56 -16.39 -9.33
CA PHE A 184 6.17 -15.11 -9.69
C PHE A 184 5.18 -13.98 -9.46
N TYR A 185 5.68 -12.90 -8.82
CA TYR A 185 4.89 -11.72 -8.50
C TYR A 185 5.57 -10.46 -8.99
N ASP A 186 4.78 -9.57 -9.59
CA ASP A 186 5.19 -8.23 -10.00
C ASP A 186 4.62 -7.19 -9.01
N ASP A 187 5.51 -6.53 -8.29
CA ASP A 187 5.25 -5.39 -7.42
C ASP A 187 6.15 -4.21 -7.80
N SER A 188 6.32 -3.98 -9.11
CA SER A 188 7.18 -2.89 -9.62
C SER A 188 6.72 -1.49 -9.17
N LYS A 189 5.49 -1.36 -8.65
CA LYS A 189 4.99 -0.18 -7.93
C LYS A 189 5.48 -0.06 -6.49
N GLY A 190 6.14 -1.08 -5.94
CA GLY A 190 6.79 -1.06 -4.63
C GLY A 190 8.08 -0.24 -4.62
N THR A 191 7.98 1.06 -4.83
CA THR A 191 9.13 1.97 -5.02
C THR A 191 9.69 2.59 -3.74
N ASN A 192 9.25 2.11 -2.59
CA ASN A 192 9.75 2.52 -1.29
C ASN A 192 9.85 1.33 -0.31
N VAL A 193 10.59 1.53 0.77
CA VAL A 193 10.87 0.53 1.79
C VAL A 193 9.59 -0.05 2.40
N GLY A 194 8.61 0.79 2.71
CA GLY A 194 7.34 0.36 3.31
C GLY A 194 6.52 -0.55 2.41
N ALA A 195 6.47 -0.28 1.11
CA ALA A 195 5.78 -1.11 0.13
C ALA A 195 6.41 -2.51 0.03
N THR A 196 7.73 -2.58 -0.12
CA THR A 196 8.47 -3.86 -0.20
C THR A 196 8.35 -4.65 1.10
N LEU A 197 8.39 -3.98 2.27
CA LEU A 197 8.15 -4.62 3.56
C LEU A 197 6.76 -5.28 3.61
N ALA A 198 5.72 -4.54 3.22
CA ALA A 198 4.35 -5.03 3.19
C ALA A 198 4.18 -6.22 2.22
N ALA A 199 4.81 -6.17 1.05
CA ALA A 199 4.78 -7.24 0.05
C ALA A 199 5.44 -8.53 0.59
N LEU A 200 6.62 -8.43 1.21
CA LEU A 200 7.33 -9.55 1.82
C LEU A 200 6.50 -10.23 2.91
N GLN A 201 5.92 -9.43 3.82
CA GLN A 201 5.10 -9.93 4.92
C GLN A 201 3.78 -10.54 4.41
N GLY A 202 3.20 -9.95 3.36
CA GLY A 202 1.91 -10.34 2.82
C GLY A 202 1.90 -11.68 2.09
N LEU A 203 3.01 -12.11 1.50
CA LEU A 203 3.08 -13.36 0.73
C LEU A 203 3.04 -14.64 1.57
N GLY A 204 3.39 -14.57 2.87
CA GLY A 204 3.28 -15.70 3.81
C GLY A 204 4.12 -16.93 3.48
N ARG A 205 5.17 -16.77 2.65
CA ARG A 205 6.11 -17.83 2.24
C ARG A 205 7.52 -17.28 2.07
N ARG A 206 8.50 -18.16 1.80
CA ARG A 206 9.87 -17.72 1.50
C ARG A 206 9.91 -17.05 0.13
N VAL A 207 10.68 -15.98 0.03
CA VAL A 207 10.74 -15.11 -1.15
C VAL A 207 12.18 -15.01 -1.66
N VAL A 208 12.37 -15.10 -2.96
CA VAL A 208 13.55 -14.56 -3.63
C VAL A 208 13.15 -13.18 -4.14
N LEU A 209 13.69 -12.13 -3.51
CA LEU A 209 13.36 -10.75 -3.81
C LEU A 209 14.28 -10.20 -4.89
N ILE A 210 13.74 -9.48 -5.87
CA ILE A 210 14.49 -8.61 -6.78
C ILE A 210 14.25 -7.18 -6.31
N ALA A 211 15.32 -6.47 -5.88
CA ALA A 211 15.25 -5.12 -5.35
C ALA A 211 16.37 -4.23 -5.85
N GLY A 212 16.17 -2.92 -5.80
CA GLY A 212 17.15 -1.91 -6.16
C GLY A 212 16.66 -0.90 -7.19
N GLY A 213 17.50 0.05 -7.52
CA GLY A 213 17.21 1.22 -8.34
C GLY A 213 17.77 2.48 -7.71
N ASP A 214 17.03 3.60 -7.77
CA ASP A 214 17.35 4.86 -7.08
C ASP A 214 16.54 4.96 -5.78
N GLY A 215 17.19 4.81 -4.65
CA GLY A 215 16.57 4.87 -3.31
C GLY A 215 16.28 6.28 -2.81
N LYS A 216 16.63 7.34 -3.56
CA LYS A 216 16.36 8.74 -3.20
C LYS A 216 16.76 9.11 -1.75
N GLY A 217 17.82 8.50 -1.25
CA GLY A 217 18.30 8.75 0.11
C GLY A 217 17.61 7.96 1.22
N GLN A 218 16.64 7.09 0.91
CA GLN A 218 15.94 6.27 1.90
C GLN A 218 16.89 5.47 2.80
N ASP A 219 16.44 5.19 4.01
CA ASP A 219 17.01 4.21 4.93
C ASP A 219 16.39 2.83 4.66
N PHE A 220 17.23 1.85 4.30
CA PHE A 220 16.80 0.47 4.06
C PHE A 220 16.86 -0.42 5.31
N THR A 221 17.36 0.08 6.43
CA THR A 221 17.48 -0.68 7.69
C THR A 221 16.18 -1.40 8.10
N PRO A 222 14.96 -0.83 7.90
CA PRO A 222 13.71 -1.53 8.23
C PRO A 222 13.50 -2.86 7.49
N LEU A 223 14.13 -3.05 6.32
CA LEU A 223 14.04 -4.31 5.57
C LEU A 223 14.90 -5.44 6.16
N ARG A 224 15.87 -5.15 7.03
CA ARG A 224 16.81 -6.15 7.57
C ARG A 224 16.09 -7.34 8.20
N GLU A 225 15.16 -7.07 9.10
CA GLU A 225 14.41 -8.12 9.79
C GLU A 225 13.46 -8.86 8.85
N ALA A 226 12.82 -8.16 7.93
CA ALA A 226 11.97 -8.77 6.93
C ALA A 226 12.75 -9.70 6.00
N PHE A 227 13.95 -9.32 5.59
CA PHE A 227 14.83 -10.19 4.80
C PHE A 227 15.21 -11.44 5.60
N ARG A 228 15.61 -11.30 6.85
CA ARG A 228 15.94 -12.44 7.72
C ARG A 228 14.78 -13.45 7.84
N VAL A 229 13.58 -12.96 7.99
CA VAL A 229 12.37 -13.80 8.22
C VAL A 229 11.82 -14.37 6.91
N HIS A 230 11.72 -13.55 5.87
CA HIS A 230 10.97 -13.89 4.67
C HIS A 230 11.86 -14.18 3.45
N ALA A 231 13.02 -13.54 3.31
CA ALA A 231 13.84 -13.74 2.12
C ALA A 231 14.66 -15.04 2.18
N ARG A 232 14.64 -15.81 1.11
CA ARG A 232 15.63 -16.85 0.81
C ARG A 232 16.90 -16.22 0.26
N ALA A 233 16.74 -15.30 -0.67
CA ALA A 233 17.80 -14.52 -1.27
C ALA A 233 17.27 -13.15 -1.70
N VAL A 234 18.17 -12.19 -1.87
CA VAL A 234 17.90 -10.87 -2.41
C VAL A 234 18.82 -10.66 -3.62
N VAL A 235 18.22 -10.50 -4.78
CA VAL A 235 18.91 -10.16 -6.02
C VAL A 235 18.86 -8.66 -6.20
N LEU A 236 20.00 -8.02 -6.18
CA LEU A 236 20.15 -6.56 -6.15
C LEU A 236 20.55 -6.03 -7.52
N ILE A 237 19.90 -4.93 -7.93
CA ILE A 237 20.14 -4.26 -9.21
C ILE A 237 20.18 -2.73 -9.03
N GLY A 238 20.85 -2.03 -9.92
CA GLY A 238 20.82 -0.57 -10.00
C GLY A 238 21.77 0.13 -9.01
N ARG A 239 21.59 1.44 -8.91
CA ARG A 239 22.55 2.36 -8.26
C ARG A 239 22.77 2.08 -6.78
N ASP A 240 21.68 1.90 -6.03
CA ASP A 240 21.73 1.76 -4.58
C ASP A 240 21.76 0.30 -4.09
N ALA A 241 22.03 -0.66 -4.99
CA ALA A 241 22.17 -2.08 -4.68
C ALA A 241 23.14 -2.35 -3.51
N LYS A 242 24.32 -1.74 -3.54
CA LYS A 242 25.32 -1.84 -2.47
C LYS A 242 24.84 -1.28 -1.14
N LYS A 243 24.12 -0.14 -1.17
CA LYS A 243 23.58 0.50 0.03
C LYS A 243 22.51 -0.39 0.68
N ILE A 244 21.65 -1.03 -0.13
CA ILE A 244 20.66 -1.98 0.38
C ILE A 244 21.39 -3.13 1.09
N GLU A 245 22.37 -3.76 0.45
CA GLU A 245 23.15 -4.84 1.07
C GLU A 245 23.81 -4.40 2.37
N GLU A 246 24.57 -3.30 2.36
CA GLU A 246 25.27 -2.79 3.55
C GLU A 246 24.33 -2.52 4.74
N GLN A 247 23.15 -1.97 4.49
CA GLN A 247 22.18 -1.64 5.54
C GLN A 247 21.35 -2.84 6.02
N THR A 248 21.20 -3.87 5.18
CA THR A 248 20.31 -5.00 5.46
C THR A 248 21.04 -6.32 5.65
N ALA A 249 22.36 -6.38 5.42
CA ALA A 249 23.16 -7.57 5.62
C ALA A 249 22.98 -8.16 7.03
N GLY A 250 22.81 -9.48 7.10
CA GLY A 250 22.60 -10.23 8.34
C GLY A 250 22.76 -11.73 8.10
N GLU A 251 22.76 -12.52 9.19
CA GLU A 251 22.90 -13.97 9.09
C GLU A 251 21.73 -14.62 8.32
N GLY A 252 22.06 -15.53 7.43
CA GLY A 252 21.08 -16.37 6.72
C GLY A 252 20.43 -15.76 5.48
N VAL A 253 20.81 -14.54 5.08
CA VAL A 253 20.34 -13.92 3.83
C VAL A 253 21.43 -13.97 2.76
N VAL A 254 21.11 -14.50 1.60
CA VAL A 254 22.01 -14.54 0.43
C VAL A 254 21.77 -13.31 -0.42
N PHE A 255 22.82 -12.52 -0.66
CA PHE A 255 22.78 -11.37 -1.58
C PHE A 255 23.51 -11.71 -2.87
N VAL A 256 22.92 -11.35 -4.00
CA VAL A 256 23.50 -11.53 -5.34
C VAL A 256 23.28 -10.27 -6.14
N HIS A 257 24.30 -9.82 -6.88
CA HIS A 257 24.19 -8.63 -7.73
C HIS A 257 23.94 -9.03 -9.18
N ALA A 258 22.94 -8.43 -9.78
CA ALA A 258 22.60 -8.60 -11.19
C ALA A 258 23.03 -7.37 -12.01
N LYS A 259 23.40 -7.60 -13.25
CA LYS A 259 23.84 -6.53 -14.19
C LYS A 259 22.66 -5.78 -14.83
N ASP A 260 21.55 -6.48 -15.05
CA ASP A 260 20.34 -5.97 -15.69
C ASP A 260 19.11 -6.78 -15.20
N MET A 261 17.91 -6.44 -15.66
CA MET A 261 16.68 -7.09 -15.24
C MET A 261 16.60 -8.55 -15.71
N ASP A 262 17.07 -8.86 -16.90
CA ASP A 262 17.07 -10.24 -17.43
C ASP A 262 17.97 -11.15 -16.58
N ASP A 263 19.13 -10.67 -16.20
CA ASP A 263 20.04 -11.35 -15.29
C ASP A 263 19.44 -11.48 -13.89
N ALA A 264 18.76 -10.44 -13.39
CA ALA A 264 18.10 -10.48 -12.08
C ALA A 264 17.00 -11.56 -12.04
N VAL A 265 16.15 -11.61 -13.04
CA VAL A 265 15.09 -12.63 -13.16
C VAL A 265 15.71 -14.04 -13.29
N SER A 266 16.76 -14.19 -14.08
CA SER A 266 17.46 -15.46 -14.26
C SER A 266 18.07 -15.96 -12.94
N GLN A 267 18.78 -15.11 -12.22
CA GLN A 267 19.38 -15.44 -10.92
C GLN A 267 18.31 -15.73 -9.86
N ALA A 268 17.25 -14.92 -9.78
CA ALA A 268 16.15 -15.16 -8.85
C ALA A 268 15.47 -16.51 -9.12
N ASN A 269 15.23 -16.82 -10.39
CA ASN A 269 14.68 -18.10 -10.80
C ASN A 269 15.58 -19.31 -10.43
N ALA A 270 16.90 -19.16 -10.49
CA ALA A 270 17.86 -20.20 -10.12
C ALA A 270 17.95 -20.42 -8.61
N LEU A 271 17.75 -19.36 -7.81
CA LEU A 271 17.81 -19.40 -6.34
C LEU A 271 16.51 -19.91 -5.70
N ALA A 272 15.37 -19.76 -6.38
CA ALA A 272 14.07 -20.15 -5.86
C ALA A 272 13.89 -21.67 -5.82
N GLN A 273 13.26 -22.15 -4.75
CA GLN A 273 12.91 -23.56 -4.51
C GLN A 273 11.40 -23.77 -4.58
N ALA A 274 10.96 -25.02 -4.71
CA ALA A 274 9.56 -25.36 -4.72
C ALA A 274 8.82 -24.78 -3.50
N GLY A 275 7.71 -24.09 -3.74
CA GLY A 275 6.92 -23.41 -2.72
C GLY A 275 7.34 -21.98 -2.40
N ASP A 276 8.49 -21.52 -2.94
CA ASP A 276 8.91 -20.11 -2.83
C ASP A 276 8.10 -19.20 -3.77
N ALA A 277 8.23 -17.90 -3.52
CA ALA A 277 7.87 -16.87 -4.47
C ALA A 277 9.11 -16.13 -5.00
N VAL A 278 9.11 -15.77 -6.27
CA VAL A 278 9.99 -14.74 -6.83
C VAL A 278 9.17 -13.45 -6.87
N LEU A 279 9.66 -12.40 -6.21
CA LEU A 279 9.00 -11.12 -6.09
C LEU A 279 9.88 -10.01 -6.65
N LEU A 280 9.39 -9.28 -7.65
CA LEU A 280 9.93 -7.98 -8.02
C LEU A 280 9.27 -6.92 -7.15
N SER A 281 9.98 -6.37 -6.17
CA SER A 281 9.53 -5.23 -5.35
C SER A 281 10.74 -4.35 -5.03
N PRO A 282 10.97 -3.30 -5.82
CA PRO A 282 12.27 -2.62 -5.90
C PRO A 282 12.72 -1.92 -4.63
N ALA A 283 11.81 -1.48 -3.76
CA ALA A 283 12.07 -0.53 -2.67
C ALA A 283 12.70 0.81 -3.13
N CYS A 284 12.86 0.99 -4.42
CA CYS A 284 13.52 2.11 -5.07
C CYS A 284 12.70 2.60 -6.27
N ALA A 285 12.92 3.84 -6.68
CA ALA A 285 12.40 4.31 -7.95
C ALA A 285 13.10 3.65 -9.14
N SER A 286 12.38 3.49 -10.25
CA SER A 286 13.00 3.12 -11.53
C SER A 286 14.01 4.18 -11.95
N MET A 287 15.05 3.74 -12.66
CA MET A 287 16.06 4.63 -13.25
C MET A 287 15.79 4.91 -14.74
N ASP A 288 14.71 4.41 -15.26
CA ASP A 288 14.33 4.55 -16.68
C ASP A 288 13.52 5.84 -16.92
#